data_f90e0c5ac6f6f531d6a866f6ccf84844
#
_entry.id   f90e0c5ac6f6f531d6a866f6ccf84844
#
_cell.length_a   1.000
_cell.length_b   1.000
_cell.length_c   1.000
_cell.angle_alpha   90.00
_cell.angle_beta   90.00
_cell.angle_gamma   90.00
#
_symmetry.space_group_name_H-M   'P 1'
#
loop_
_entity.id
_entity.type
_entity.pdbx_description
1 polymer ?
#
loop_
_entity_poly.entity_id
_entity_poly.type
_entity_poly.pdbx_seq_one_letter_code
_entity_poly.pdbx_strand_id
1 'polypeptide(L)'
;GIAGLGVAAVKTTADFDSEMSKVSAISGATGTDLDKLRGKAREMGAKTKFSASEAAQGMQYMAMAGWKTQDMMDGLEGIMNLAAASGEDLASTSDIVTDALTAFGLSAKDSSHFSDILAAASSNANTNVSMMGETFKYAAPVLGSLGYTAEDAALAIGLMANAGIKSSQAGTSL
;
A
#
# COMPACT_ATOMS: atom_id res chain seq x y z
N GLY A 1 39.34 0.79 6.15
CA GLY A 1 38.06 1.10 5.52
C GLY A 1 37.26 -0.09 5.03
N ILE A 2 37.79 -1.31 4.93
CA ILE A 2 37.10 -2.49 4.36
C ILE A 2 36.20 -3.19 5.40
N ALA A 3 36.51 -3.12 6.68
CA ALA A 3 35.73 -3.78 7.74
C ALA A 3 34.34 -3.14 7.94
N GLY A 4 34.17 -1.83 7.71
CA GLY A 4 32.91 -1.13 7.88
C GLY A 4 31.85 -1.47 6.82
N LEU A 5 32.26 -1.74 5.58
CA LEU A 5 31.35 -2.12 4.48
C LEU A 5 30.80 -3.54 4.69
N GLY A 6 31.61 -4.47 5.22
CA GLY A 6 31.16 -5.84 5.48
C GLY A 6 30.09 -5.92 6.58
N VAL A 7 30.24 -5.16 7.66
CA VAL A 7 29.26 -5.15 8.77
C VAL A 7 27.92 -4.52 8.35
N ALA A 8 27.96 -3.44 7.57
CA ALA A 8 26.74 -2.80 7.05
C ALA A 8 25.98 -3.73 6.09
N ALA A 9 26.68 -4.39 5.17
CA ALA A 9 26.07 -5.33 4.22
C ALA A 9 25.44 -6.55 4.92
N VAL A 10 26.11 -7.11 5.93
CA VAL A 10 25.60 -8.25 6.71
C VAL A 10 24.35 -7.83 7.50
N LYS A 11 24.36 -6.65 8.13
CA LYS A 11 23.18 -6.14 8.86
C LYS A 11 21.99 -5.94 7.93
N THR A 12 22.18 -5.31 6.79
CA THR A 12 21.11 -5.05 5.81
C THR A 12 20.52 -6.37 5.29
N THR A 13 21.32 -7.40 5.10
CA THR A 13 20.86 -8.72 4.69
C THR A 13 20.08 -9.42 5.79
N ALA A 14 20.54 -9.34 7.04
CA ALA A 14 19.86 -9.93 8.20
C ALA A 14 18.50 -9.24 8.47
N ASP A 15 18.44 -7.92 8.33
CA ASP A 15 17.21 -7.15 8.46
C ASP A 15 16.19 -7.56 7.37
N PHE A 16 16.62 -7.67 6.12
CA PHE A 16 15.77 -8.14 5.01
C PHE A 16 15.26 -9.57 5.23
N ASP A 17 16.11 -10.49 5.65
CA ASP A 17 15.73 -11.87 5.91
C ASP A 17 14.74 -11.98 7.08
N SER A 18 14.90 -11.15 8.11
CA SER A 18 13.95 -11.03 9.21
C SER A 18 12.57 -10.56 8.72
N GLU A 19 12.51 -9.51 7.90
CA GLU A 19 11.26 -9.00 7.37
C GLU A 19 10.57 -10.03 6.44
N MET A 20 11.32 -10.72 5.59
CA MET A 20 10.78 -11.79 4.73
C MET A 20 10.31 -13.01 5.51
N SER A 21 10.93 -13.30 6.67
CA SER A 21 10.44 -14.37 7.57
C SER A 21 9.07 -14.02 8.17
N LYS A 22 8.82 -12.75 8.49
CA LYS A 22 7.50 -12.27 8.93
C LYS A 22 6.48 -12.38 7.79
N VAL A 23 6.83 -12.00 6.56
CA VAL A 23 5.97 -12.19 5.38
C VAL A 23 5.57 -13.66 5.24
N SER A 24 6.53 -14.58 5.32
CA SER A 24 6.28 -16.02 5.28
C SER A 24 5.32 -16.47 6.38
N ALA A 25 5.57 -16.05 7.63
CA ALA A 25 4.76 -16.43 8.77
C ALA A 25 3.29 -15.96 8.66
N ILE A 26 3.07 -14.75 8.13
CA ILE A 26 1.73 -14.15 8.01
C ILE A 26 0.99 -14.72 6.79
N SER A 27 1.65 -14.77 5.62
CA SER A 27 1.03 -15.20 4.35
C SER A 27 0.92 -16.71 4.19
N GLY A 28 1.77 -17.45 4.89
CA GLY A 28 1.98 -18.88 4.69
C GLY A 28 2.84 -19.23 3.47
N ALA A 29 3.44 -18.24 2.80
CA ALA A 29 4.31 -18.47 1.64
C ALA A 29 5.61 -19.16 2.07
N THR A 30 5.94 -20.26 1.39
CA THR A 30 7.16 -21.05 1.62
C THR A 30 7.79 -21.47 0.29
N GLY A 31 9.04 -21.93 0.32
CA GLY A 31 9.71 -22.45 -0.87
C GLY A 31 9.70 -21.45 -2.03
N THR A 32 9.32 -21.90 -3.21
CA THR A 32 9.30 -21.10 -4.44
C THR A 32 8.49 -19.82 -4.34
N ASP A 33 7.39 -19.82 -3.59
CA ASP A 33 6.56 -18.65 -3.43
C ASP A 33 7.23 -17.58 -2.57
N LEU A 34 7.90 -17.98 -1.50
CA LEU A 34 8.71 -17.06 -0.71
C LEU A 34 9.91 -16.51 -1.53
N ASP A 35 10.51 -17.34 -2.38
CA ASP A 35 11.60 -16.90 -3.25
C ASP A 35 11.13 -15.86 -4.28
N LYS A 36 9.92 -16.01 -4.85
CA LYS A 36 9.30 -15.01 -5.73
C LYS A 36 9.11 -13.68 -4.99
N LEU A 37 8.55 -13.71 -3.78
CA LEU A 37 8.35 -12.51 -2.96
C LEU A 37 9.67 -11.84 -2.60
N ARG A 38 10.70 -12.60 -2.23
CA ARG A 38 12.07 -12.10 -2.00
C ARG A 38 12.63 -11.41 -3.25
N GLY A 39 12.45 -12.04 -4.41
CA GLY A 39 12.87 -11.49 -5.70
C GLY A 39 12.16 -10.16 -6.00
N LYS A 40 10.85 -10.12 -5.84
CA LYS A 40 10.04 -8.91 -6.07
C LYS A 40 10.41 -7.77 -5.10
N ALA A 41 10.61 -8.06 -3.82
CA ALA A 41 11.03 -7.05 -2.84
C ALA A 41 12.40 -6.43 -3.20
N ARG A 42 13.36 -7.26 -3.62
CA ARG A 42 14.69 -6.77 -4.08
C ARG A 42 14.59 -5.97 -5.38
N GLU A 43 13.78 -6.43 -6.34
CA GLU A 43 13.52 -5.72 -7.59
C GLU A 43 12.96 -4.32 -7.31
N MET A 44 11.94 -4.24 -6.48
CA MET A 44 11.30 -2.97 -6.12
C MET A 44 12.22 -2.06 -5.31
N GLY A 45 13.03 -2.62 -4.41
CA GLY A 45 14.05 -1.88 -3.69
C GLY A 45 15.14 -1.29 -4.60
N ALA A 46 15.41 -1.92 -5.75
CA ALA A 46 16.35 -1.40 -6.74
C ALA A 46 15.74 -0.34 -7.69
N LYS A 47 14.41 -0.37 -7.88
CA LYS A 47 13.69 0.50 -8.83
C LYS A 47 13.04 1.74 -8.19
N THR A 48 12.89 1.74 -6.87
CA THR A 48 12.18 2.81 -6.14
C THR A 48 13.08 3.48 -5.11
N LYS A 49 12.58 4.50 -4.44
CA LYS A 49 13.27 5.15 -3.32
C LYS A 49 13.36 4.29 -2.05
N PHE A 50 12.59 3.21 -1.99
CA PHE A 50 12.51 2.33 -0.83
C PHE A 50 13.56 1.22 -0.91
N SER A 51 13.96 0.70 0.24
CA SER A 51 14.81 -0.48 0.34
C SER A 51 14.01 -1.77 0.13
N ALA A 52 14.72 -2.88 -0.11
CA ALA A 52 14.10 -4.20 -0.16
C ALA A 52 13.42 -4.59 1.18
N SER A 53 13.98 -4.14 2.31
CA SER A 53 13.40 -4.37 3.63
C SER A 53 12.09 -3.61 3.82
N GLU A 54 12.00 -2.36 3.36
CA GLU A 54 10.75 -1.59 3.37
C GLU A 54 9.70 -2.23 2.44
N ALA A 55 10.11 -2.72 1.27
CA ALA A 55 9.22 -3.48 0.39
C ALA A 55 8.67 -4.75 1.08
N ALA A 56 9.51 -5.48 1.81
CA ALA A 56 9.09 -6.63 2.61
C ALA A 56 8.14 -6.23 3.75
N GLN A 57 8.34 -5.09 4.39
CA GLN A 57 7.40 -4.56 5.39
C GLN A 57 6.04 -4.22 4.77
N GLY A 58 6.01 -3.59 3.59
CA GLY A 58 4.77 -3.39 2.84
C GLY A 58 4.02 -4.70 2.56
N MET A 59 4.76 -5.75 2.14
CA MET A 59 4.18 -7.08 1.94
C MET A 59 3.59 -7.69 3.22
N GLN A 60 4.08 -7.36 4.40
CA GLN A 60 3.48 -7.84 5.66
C GLN A 60 2.08 -7.29 5.85
N TYR A 61 1.85 -6.01 5.58
CA TYR A 61 0.51 -5.40 5.63
C TYR A 61 -0.43 -6.03 4.59
N MET A 62 0.05 -6.26 3.37
CA MET A 62 -0.73 -6.98 2.35
C MET A 62 -1.09 -8.39 2.81
N ALA A 63 -0.14 -9.11 3.42
CA ALA A 63 -0.38 -10.45 3.96
C ALA A 63 -1.38 -10.42 5.13
N MET A 64 -1.34 -9.42 6.01
CA MET A 64 -2.32 -9.22 7.08
C MET A 64 -3.72 -8.94 6.52
N ALA A 65 -3.82 -8.25 5.39
CA ALA A 65 -5.08 -8.06 4.65
C ALA A 65 -5.56 -9.34 3.92
N GLY A 66 -4.83 -10.45 4.05
CA GLY A 66 -5.20 -11.74 3.47
C GLY A 66 -4.65 -11.99 2.06
N TRP A 67 -3.83 -11.10 1.52
CA TRP A 67 -3.24 -11.25 0.19
C TRP A 67 -2.29 -12.44 0.13
N LYS A 68 -2.36 -13.20 -0.95
CA LYS A 68 -1.49 -14.33 -1.23
C LYS A 68 -0.31 -13.91 -2.11
N THR A 69 0.60 -14.84 -2.37
CA THR A 69 1.82 -14.59 -3.15
C THR A 69 1.55 -13.84 -4.44
N GLN A 70 0.56 -14.27 -5.24
CA GLN A 70 0.27 -13.61 -6.51
C GLN A 70 -0.30 -12.19 -6.32
N ASP A 71 -1.16 -12.00 -5.33
CA ASP A 71 -1.73 -10.70 -5.00
C ASP A 71 -0.64 -9.68 -4.62
N MET A 72 0.31 -10.11 -3.79
CA MET A 72 1.46 -9.29 -3.41
C MET A 72 2.38 -8.98 -4.61
N MET A 73 2.58 -9.97 -5.49
CA MET A 73 3.35 -9.77 -6.73
C MET A 73 2.71 -8.74 -7.66
N ASP A 74 1.38 -8.77 -7.77
CA ASP A 74 0.61 -7.89 -8.65
C ASP A 74 0.44 -6.48 -8.05
N GLY A 75 0.26 -6.38 -6.73
CA GLY A 75 -0.13 -5.13 -6.07
C GLY A 75 1.01 -4.27 -5.53
N LEU A 76 2.18 -4.85 -5.21
CA LEU A 76 3.26 -4.14 -4.53
C LEU A 76 3.74 -2.89 -5.28
N GLU A 77 3.87 -2.96 -6.59
CA GLU A 77 4.40 -1.86 -7.40
C GLU A 77 3.51 -0.62 -7.35
N GLY A 78 2.20 -0.79 -7.51
CA GLY A 78 1.24 0.32 -7.42
C GLY A 78 1.27 1.00 -6.06
N ILE A 79 1.29 0.22 -5.00
CA ILE A 79 1.35 0.73 -3.62
C ILE A 79 2.67 1.47 -3.35
N MET A 80 3.80 0.93 -3.79
CA MET A 80 5.10 1.58 -3.62
C MET A 80 5.20 2.89 -4.42
N ASN A 81 4.63 2.92 -5.63
CA ASN A 81 4.58 4.14 -6.45
C ASN A 81 3.70 5.21 -5.79
N LEU A 82 2.56 4.84 -5.22
CA LEU A 82 1.71 5.77 -4.45
C LEU A 82 2.43 6.33 -3.22
N ALA A 83 3.07 5.47 -2.42
CA ALA A 83 3.86 5.89 -1.26
C ALA A 83 5.02 6.81 -1.66
N ALA A 84 5.67 6.53 -2.81
CA ALA A 84 6.73 7.38 -3.32
C ALA A 84 6.23 8.76 -3.77
N ALA A 85 5.09 8.80 -4.45
CA ALA A 85 4.49 10.03 -4.98
C ALA A 85 3.88 10.90 -3.88
N SER A 86 3.21 10.30 -2.89
CA SER A 86 2.55 11.01 -1.79
C SER A 86 3.49 11.44 -0.68
N GLY A 87 4.67 10.83 -0.57
CA GLY A 87 5.59 11.02 0.55
C GLY A 87 5.17 10.29 1.83
N GLU A 88 4.11 9.50 1.79
CA GLU A 88 3.65 8.66 2.90
C GLU A 88 4.59 7.46 3.11
N ASP A 89 4.55 6.87 4.30
CA ASP A 89 5.26 5.63 4.55
C ASP A 89 4.56 4.43 3.87
N LEU A 90 5.35 3.43 3.52
CA LEU A 90 4.87 2.28 2.75
C LEU A 90 3.89 1.41 3.54
N ALA A 91 4.04 1.34 4.86
CA ALA A 91 3.15 0.59 5.74
C ALA A 91 1.73 1.17 5.72
N SER A 92 1.61 2.47 6.01
CA SER A 92 0.33 3.20 5.98
C SER A 92 -0.31 3.17 4.60
N THR A 93 0.48 3.34 3.53
CA THR A 93 -0.02 3.28 2.15
C THR A 93 -0.55 1.88 1.81
N SER A 94 0.15 0.83 2.24
CA SER A 94 -0.31 -0.56 2.04
C SER A 94 -1.64 -0.84 2.73
N ASP A 95 -1.78 -0.40 3.98
CA ASP A 95 -3.01 -0.53 4.77
C ASP A 95 -4.19 0.17 4.09
N ILE A 96 -4.00 1.44 3.71
CA ILE A 96 -5.03 2.24 3.03
C ILE A 96 -5.50 1.57 1.74
N VAL A 97 -4.57 1.12 0.90
CA VAL A 97 -4.91 0.53 -0.40
C VAL A 97 -5.58 -0.82 -0.22
N THR A 98 -5.07 -1.69 0.63
CA THR A 98 -5.64 -3.04 0.84
C THR A 98 -7.04 -2.98 1.45
N ASP A 99 -7.25 -2.09 2.42
CA ASP A 99 -8.56 -1.89 3.06
C ASP A 99 -9.59 -1.37 2.06
N ALA A 100 -9.22 -0.34 1.28
CA ALA A 100 -10.12 0.25 0.30
C ALA A 100 -10.45 -0.72 -0.84
N LEU A 101 -9.49 -1.46 -1.39
CA LEU A 101 -9.74 -2.47 -2.40
C LEU A 101 -10.73 -3.52 -1.88
N THR A 102 -10.53 -4.01 -0.65
CA THR A 102 -11.44 -4.96 -0.02
C THR A 102 -12.85 -4.39 0.11
N ALA A 103 -12.98 -3.14 0.57
CA ALA A 103 -14.26 -2.49 0.78
C ALA A 103 -15.05 -2.26 -0.52
N PHE A 104 -14.37 -2.00 -1.64
CA PHE A 104 -15.00 -1.89 -2.97
C PHE A 104 -15.10 -3.22 -3.72
N GLY A 105 -14.67 -4.33 -3.13
CA GLY A 105 -14.70 -5.64 -3.79
C GLY A 105 -13.72 -5.75 -4.95
N LEU A 106 -12.67 -4.93 -4.96
CA LEU A 106 -11.60 -4.94 -5.95
C LEU A 106 -10.52 -5.96 -5.58
N SER A 107 -9.74 -6.36 -6.57
CA SER A 107 -8.65 -7.32 -6.42
C SER A 107 -7.29 -6.62 -6.30
N ALA A 108 -6.26 -7.35 -5.91
CA ALA A 108 -4.89 -6.86 -5.85
C ALA A 108 -4.37 -6.33 -7.21
N LYS A 109 -4.88 -6.84 -8.33
CA LYS A 109 -4.55 -6.36 -9.69
C LYS A 109 -5.01 -4.93 -9.94
N ASP A 110 -6.03 -4.49 -9.22
CA ASP A 110 -6.59 -3.15 -9.35
C ASP A 110 -5.79 -2.12 -8.54
N SER A 111 -4.78 -2.55 -7.74
CA SER A 111 -4.03 -1.68 -6.84
C SER A 111 -3.28 -0.56 -7.56
N SER A 112 -2.71 -0.80 -8.75
CA SER A 112 -2.06 0.25 -9.52
C SER A 112 -3.06 1.31 -9.97
N HIS A 113 -4.20 0.89 -10.52
CA HIS A 113 -5.26 1.80 -10.93
C HIS A 113 -5.84 2.58 -9.75
N PHE A 114 -6.11 1.90 -8.63
CA PHE A 114 -6.60 2.56 -7.42
C PHE A 114 -5.56 3.54 -6.84
N SER A 115 -4.29 3.20 -6.89
CA SER A 115 -3.19 4.09 -6.48
C SER A 115 -3.13 5.35 -7.34
N ASP A 116 -3.35 5.22 -8.65
CA ASP A 116 -3.41 6.37 -9.58
C ASP A 116 -4.61 7.28 -9.26
N ILE A 117 -5.77 6.70 -8.93
CA ILE A 117 -6.95 7.46 -8.47
C ILE A 117 -6.64 8.27 -7.22
N LEU A 118 -6.03 7.64 -6.20
CA LEU A 118 -5.65 8.33 -4.96
C LEU A 118 -4.61 9.41 -5.20
N ALA A 119 -3.59 9.14 -6.00
CA ALA A 119 -2.56 10.11 -6.35
C ALA A 119 -3.17 11.32 -7.10
N ALA A 120 -4.03 11.08 -8.07
CA ALA A 120 -4.72 12.14 -8.82
C ALA A 120 -5.64 12.96 -7.91
N ALA A 121 -6.46 12.33 -7.09
CA ALA A 121 -7.38 13.02 -6.19
C ALA A 121 -6.63 13.85 -5.14
N SER A 122 -5.57 13.30 -4.54
CA SER A 122 -4.76 14.03 -3.54
C SER A 122 -3.99 15.21 -4.15
N SER A 123 -3.61 15.11 -5.43
CA SER A 123 -2.90 16.19 -6.14
C SER A 123 -3.82 17.32 -6.61
N ASN A 124 -5.10 17.02 -6.84
CA ASN A 124 -6.08 17.95 -7.40
C ASN A 124 -7.08 18.50 -6.37
N ALA A 125 -6.98 18.09 -5.11
CA ALA A 125 -7.85 18.55 -4.03
C ALA A 125 -7.03 18.97 -2.79
N ASN A 126 -7.66 19.71 -1.89
CA ASN A 126 -7.04 20.14 -0.63
C ASN A 126 -7.00 18.98 0.39
N THR A 127 -6.32 17.89 0.05
CA THR A 127 -6.19 16.69 0.87
C THR A 127 -4.84 16.01 0.60
N ASN A 128 -4.59 14.88 1.26
CA ASN A 128 -3.46 13.98 0.99
C ASN A 128 -3.94 12.52 1.07
N VAL A 129 -3.06 11.58 0.72
CA VAL A 129 -3.39 10.15 0.69
C VAL A 129 -3.80 9.63 2.07
N SER A 130 -3.14 10.06 3.13
CA SER A 130 -3.48 9.67 4.51
C SER A 130 -4.89 10.14 4.91
N MET A 131 -5.22 11.41 4.65
CA MET A 131 -6.56 11.95 4.91
C MET A 131 -7.64 11.25 4.08
N MET A 132 -7.35 10.91 2.83
CA MET A 132 -8.26 10.14 1.99
C MET A 132 -8.45 8.73 2.54
N GLY A 133 -7.38 8.08 2.99
CA GLY A 133 -7.43 6.77 3.63
C GLY A 133 -8.36 6.76 4.85
N GLU A 134 -8.25 7.76 5.72
CA GLU A 134 -9.15 7.91 6.86
C GLU A 134 -10.61 8.09 6.43
N THR A 135 -10.87 8.79 5.33
CA THR A 135 -12.22 8.94 4.79
C THR A 135 -12.74 7.61 4.23
N PHE A 136 -11.92 6.90 3.45
CA PHE A 136 -12.28 5.60 2.88
C PHE A 136 -12.61 4.55 3.94
N LYS A 137 -11.93 4.55 5.07
CA LYS A 137 -12.22 3.65 6.21
C LYS A 137 -13.69 3.66 6.61
N TYR A 138 -14.32 4.81 6.57
CA TYR A 138 -15.72 4.98 6.96
C TYR A 138 -16.68 4.89 5.77
N ALA A 139 -16.31 5.49 4.65
CA ALA A 139 -17.20 5.64 3.50
C ALA A 139 -17.18 4.45 2.54
N ALA A 140 -16.02 3.81 2.32
CA ALA A 140 -15.87 2.78 1.29
C ALA A 140 -16.79 1.55 1.49
N PRO A 141 -16.99 1.02 2.71
CA PRO A 141 -17.92 -0.11 2.89
C PRO A 141 -19.37 0.24 2.51
N VAL A 142 -19.79 1.47 2.78
CA VAL A 142 -21.15 1.94 2.45
C VAL A 142 -21.26 2.21 0.95
N LEU A 143 -20.36 2.99 0.39
CA LEU A 143 -20.34 3.34 -1.04
C LEU A 143 -20.20 2.10 -1.92
N GLY A 144 -19.31 1.16 -1.56
CA GLY A 144 -19.16 -0.12 -2.25
C GLY A 144 -20.44 -0.96 -2.22
N SER A 145 -21.14 -1.01 -1.07
CA SER A 145 -22.41 -1.74 -0.96
C SER A 145 -23.56 -1.11 -1.76
N LEU A 146 -23.48 0.19 -2.02
CA LEU A 146 -24.42 0.94 -2.86
C LEU A 146 -24.08 0.90 -4.36
N GLY A 147 -22.94 0.28 -4.72
CA GLY A 147 -22.51 0.12 -6.11
C GLY A 147 -21.75 1.32 -6.68
N TYR A 148 -21.31 2.27 -5.85
CA TYR A 148 -20.41 3.33 -6.28
C TYR A 148 -19.00 2.78 -6.49
N THR A 149 -18.29 3.38 -7.45
CA THR A 149 -16.89 3.01 -7.74
C THR A 149 -15.91 3.74 -6.84
N ALA A 150 -14.66 3.29 -6.85
CA ALA A 150 -13.57 3.97 -6.13
C ALA A 150 -13.32 5.38 -6.69
N GLU A 151 -13.52 5.57 -8.00
CA GLU A 151 -13.42 6.87 -8.68
C GLU A 151 -14.50 7.84 -8.19
N ASP A 152 -15.75 7.38 -8.12
CA ASP A 152 -16.87 8.20 -7.61
C ASP A 152 -16.60 8.64 -6.17
N ALA A 153 -16.12 7.71 -5.35
CA ALA A 153 -15.79 8.00 -3.95
C ALA A 153 -14.61 8.98 -3.84
N ALA A 154 -13.54 8.77 -4.62
CA ALA A 154 -12.38 9.67 -4.62
C ALA A 154 -12.74 11.08 -5.08
N LEU A 155 -13.60 11.20 -6.10
CA LEU A 155 -14.12 12.49 -6.56
C LEU A 155 -14.92 13.19 -5.46
N ALA A 156 -15.86 12.50 -4.82
CA ALA A 156 -16.68 13.05 -3.73
C ALA A 156 -15.81 13.52 -2.56
N ILE A 157 -14.84 12.70 -2.14
CA ILE A 157 -13.87 13.02 -1.08
C ILE A 157 -13.06 14.25 -1.43
N GLY A 158 -12.59 14.36 -2.68
CA GLY A 158 -11.84 15.53 -3.15
C GLY A 158 -12.66 16.81 -3.12
N LEU A 159 -13.92 16.76 -3.55
CA LEU A 159 -14.85 17.90 -3.49
C LEU A 159 -15.12 18.33 -2.04
N MET A 160 -15.35 17.37 -1.14
CA MET A 160 -15.55 17.66 0.29
C MET A 160 -14.29 18.28 0.92
N ALA A 161 -13.10 17.77 0.56
CA ALA A 161 -11.84 18.32 1.03
C ALA A 161 -11.63 19.77 0.60
N ASN A 162 -12.02 20.13 -0.61
CA ASN A 162 -12.01 21.51 -1.10
C ASN A 162 -13.00 22.42 -0.36
N ALA A 163 -14.08 21.84 0.15
CA ALA A 163 -15.05 22.52 1.03
C ALA A 163 -14.63 22.54 2.51
N GLY A 164 -13.45 21.99 2.84
CA GLY A 164 -12.90 21.96 4.20
C GLY A 164 -13.33 20.75 5.05
N ILE A 165 -14.08 19.80 4.48
CA ILE A 165 -14.52 18.57 5.15
C ILE A 165 -13.55 17.45 4.80
N LYS A 166 -12.76 16.96 5.78
CA LYS A 166 -11.65 16.04 5.55
C LYS A 166 -11.62 14.91 6.55
N SER A 167 -10.83 13.87 6.25
CA SER A 167 -10.57 12.71 7.11
C SER A 167 -11.86 12.04 7.58
N SER A 168 -11.92 11.62 8.82
CA SER A 168 -13.08 10.92 9.40
C SER A 168 -14.39 11.71 9.31
N GLN A 169 -14.32 13.05 9.37
CA GLN A 169 -15.52 13.90 9.21
C GLN A 169 -16.11 13.76 7.80
N ALA A 170 -15.28 13.70 6.76
CA ALA A 170 -15.75 13.45 5.39
C ALA A 170 -16.39 12.06 5.29
N GLY A 171 -15.74 11.04 5.85
CA GLY A 171 -16.22 9.66 5.81
C GLY A 171 -17.56 9.44 6.51
N THR A 172 -17.85 10.21 7.55
CA THR A 172 -19.12 10.13 8.29
C THR A 172 -20.23 11.02 7.70
N SER A 173 -19.86 11.95 6.81
CA SER A 173 -20.80 12.86 6.15
C SER A 173 -21.27 12.34 4.78
N LEU A 174 -20.53 11.43 4.17
CA LEU A 174 -20.88 10.70 2.95
C LEU A 174 -21.88 9.59 3.26
#